data_ca2bc8ad86de795d9a1706aff83ddcbf
#
_entry.id   ca2bc8ad86de795d9a1706aff83ddcbf
#
_cell.length_a   1.000
_cell.length_b   1.000
_cell.length_c   1.000
_cell.angle_alpha   90.00
_cell.angle_beta   90.00
_cell.angle_gamma   90.00
#
_symmetry.space_group_name_H-M   'P 1'
#
loop_
_entity.id
_entity.type
_entity.pdbx_description
1 polymer ?
#
loop_
_entity_poly.entity_id
_entity_poly.type
_entity_poly.pdbx_seq_one_letter_code
_entity_poly.pdbx_strand_id
1 'polypeptide(L)'
;MNNLILGITRSGKGETLVKSSIESYSRAEFQPSVIINDNKLEHYKVFASALEKRGYKVYLLNASNPKYSMGFNLLSVAVKFYKQKDYDMAEQVVNSLTHSFFDVDGAKGDMVYFVSAAAALC
;
A
#
# COMPACT_ATOMS: atom_id res chain seq x y z
N MET A 1 2.34 10.45 18.10
CA MET A 1 1.14 11.20 18.52
C MET A 1 0.15 11.17 17.37
N ASN A 2 -1.11 10.79 17.61
CA ASN A 2 -2.13 10.74 16.57
C ASN A 2 -2.98 12.01 16.64
N ASN A 3 -3.23 12.64 15.50
CA ASN A 3 -4.04 13.86 15.41
C ASN A 3 -5.30 13.59 14.60
N LEU A 4 -6.46 13.97 15.11
CA LEU A 4 -7.73 13.96 14.39
C LEU A 4 -8.12 15.38 14.03
N ILE A 5 -8.29 15.64 12.72
CA ILE A 5 -8.62 16.96 12.20
C ILE A 5 -10.00 16.88 11.53
N LEU A 6 -10.96 17.55 12.10
CA LEU A 6 -12.33 17.61 11.60
C LEU A 6 -12.58 18.91 10.85
N GLY A 7 -13.35 18.82 9.76
CA GLY A 7 -13.73 19.98 8.98
C GLY A 7 -14.61 19.59 7.79
N ILE A 8 -15.52 20.46 7.41
CA ILE A 8 -16.42 20.27 6.26
C ILE A 8 -15.63 20.24 4.94
N THR A 9 -16.25 19.79 3.88
CA THR A 9 -15.70 19.85 2.53
C THR A 9 -15.36 21.30 2.17
N ARG A 10 -14.22 21.51 1.51
CA ARG A 10 -13.68 22.84 1.14
C ARG A 10 -13.23 23.72 2.31
N SER A 11 -13.04 23.19 3.50
CA SER A 11 -12.51 23.96 4.66
C SER A 11 -10.99 24.20 4.61
N GLY A 12 -10.31 23.87 3.52
CA GLY A 12 -8.88 24.11 3.38
C GLY A 12 -7.97 23.06 4.06
N LYS A 13 -8.51 21.98 4.62
CA LYS A 13 -7.70 20.93 5.31
C LYS A 13 -6.52 20.43 4.47
N GLY A 14 -6.76 20.12 3.19
CA GLY A 14 -5.73 19.64 2.29
C GLY A 14 -4.63 20.68 2.05
N GLU A 15 -5.02 21.92 1.85
CA GLU A 15 -4.08 23.02 1.57
C GLU A 15 -3.25 23.40 2.80
N THR A 16 -3.91 23.62 3.93
CA THR A 16 -3.22 24.15 5.11
C THR A 16 -2.51 23.09 5.94
N LEU A 17 -3.11 21.91 6.10
CA LEU A 17 -2.57 20.89 7.00
C LEU A 17 -1.80 19.80 6.27
N VAL A 18 -2.40 19.17 5.25
CA VAL A 18 -1.75 18.06 4.56
C VAL A 18 -0.51 18.53 3.80
N LYS A 19 -0.63 19.60 3.01
CA LYS A 19 0.51 20.15 2.27
C LYS A 19 1.61 20.65 3.19
N SER A 20 1.26 21.38 4.25
CA SER A 20 2.25 21.88 5.23
C SER A 20 2.94 20.73 5.96
N SER A 21 2.23 19.66 6.29
CA SER A 21 2.82 18.48 6.92
C SER A 21 3.80 17.76 5.99
N ILE A 22 3.43 17.53 4.72
CA ILE A 22 4.32 16.92 3.72
C ILE A 22 5.59 17.77 3.57
N GLU A 23 5.42 19.06 3.45
CA GLU A 23 6.55 20.00 3.29
C GLU A 23 7.46 19.98 4.52
N SER A 24 6.91 20.04 5.71
CA SER A 24 7.65 20.02 6.96
C SER A 24 8.42 18.72 7.17
N TYR A 25 7.76 17.56 6.98
CA TYR A 25 8.40 16.25 7.15
C TYR A 25 9.48 15.99 6.11
N SER A 26 9.26 16.43 4.87
CA SER A 26 10.25 16.24 3.80
C SER A 26 11.50 17.10 3.93
N ARG A 27 11.46 18.17 4.74
CA ARG A 27 12.60 19.03 5.04
C ARG A 27 13.27 18.71 6.38
N ALA A 28 12.71 17.79 7.16
CA ALA A 28 13.29 17.43 8.46
C ALA A 28 14.66 16.76 8.28
N GLU A 29 15.53 16.92 9.26
CA GLU A 29 16.84 16.25 9.30
C GLU A 29 16.69 14.73 9.27
N PHE A 30 15.73 14.19 10.03
CA PHE A 30 15.32 12.80 9.98
C PHE A 30 14.01 12.70 9.17
N GLN A 31 14.15 12.34 7.91
CA GLN A 31 13.02 12.23 7.00
C GLN A 31 12.22 10.94 7.27
N PRO A 32 11.00 11.03 7.79
CA PRO A 32 10.17 9.86 8.04
C PRO A 32 9.61 9.29 6.73
N SER A 33 9.35 7.97 6.70
CA SER A 33 8.50 7.39 5.65
C SER A 33 7.06 7.86 5.82
N VAL A 34 6.41 8.21 4.71
CA VAL A 34 5.07 8.80 4.72
C VAL A 34 4.13 8.01 3.82
N ILE A 35 2.93 7.73 4.30
CA ILE A 35 1.84 7.15 3.51
C ILE A 35 0.74 8.20 3.39
N ILE A 36 0.36 8.54 2.16
CA ILE A 36 -0.64 9.57 1.86
C ILE A 36 -1.80 8.93 1.10
N ASN A 37 -3.02 9.03 1.65
CA ASN A 37 -4.22 8.69 0.92
C ASN A 37 -4.69 9.92 0.10
N ASP A 38 -4.53 9.83 -1.22
CA ASP A 38 -4.80 10.95 -2.16
C ASP A 38 -5.77 10.53 -3.27
N ASN A 39 -7.05 10.57 -2.97
CA ASN A 39 -8.12 10.12 -3.87
C ASN A 39 -8.16 10.86 -5.23
N LYS A 40 -7.65 12.08 -5.28
CA LYS A 40 -7.69 12.93 -6.49
C LYS A 40 -6.34 13.13 -7.14
N LEU A 41 -5.28 12.54 -6.57
CA LEU A 41 -3.89 12.73 -7.00
C LEU A 41 -3.43 14.20 -6.97
N GLU A 42 -4.06 15.04 -6.13
CA GLU A 42 -3.72 16.46 -6.00
C GLU A 42 -2.35 16.62 -5.31
N HIS A 43 -2.11 15.88 -4.24
CA HIS A 43 -0.84 15.91 -3.52
C HIS A 43 0.29 15.25 -4.32
N TYR A 44 0.01 14.12 -4.97
CA TYR A 44 0.98 13.45 -5.83
C TYR A 44 1.51 14.37 -6.93
N LYS A 45 0.61 15.04 -7.66
CA LYS A 45 0.99 15.96 -8.75
C LYS A 45 1.86 17.12 -8.29
N VAL A 46 1.61 17.62 -7.08
CA VAL A 46 2.35 18.78 -6.54
C VAL A 46 3.67 18.37 -5.92
N PHE A 47 3.70 17.27 -5.17
CA PHE A 47 4.84 16.94 -4.31
C PHE A 47 5.75 15.85 -4.84
N ALA A 48 5.32 14.97 -5.76
CA ALA A 48 6.12 13.81 -6.19
C ALA A 48 7.55 14.22 -6.63
N SER A 49 7.65 15.14 -7.57
CA SER A 49 8.97 15.59 -8.07
C SER A 49 9.80 16.30 -7.00
N ALA A 50 9.18 17.05 -6.10
CA ALA A 50 9.90 17.73 -5.02
C ALA A 50 10.42 16.73 -3.98
N LEU A 51 9.63 15.69 -3.65
CA LEU A 51 10.02 14.61 -2.75
C LEU A 51 11.18 13.80 -3.33
N GLU A 52 11.12 13.44 -4.62
CA GLU A 52 12.21 12.74 -5.30
C GLU A 52 13.53 13.55 -5.27
N LYS A 53 13.46 14.85 -5.52
CA LYS A 53 14.63 15.75 -5.41
C LYS A 53 15.20 15.83 -3.99
N ARG A 54 14.38 15.56 -2.97
CA ARG A 54 14.78 15.51 -1.56
C ARG A 54 15.23 14.12 -1.10
N GLY A 55 15.34 13.15 -2.01
CA GLY A 55 15.85 11.80 -1.75
C GLY A 55 14.79 10.75 -1.38
N TYR A 56 13.50 11.09 -1.41
CA TYR A 56 12.44 10.10 -1.22
C TYR A 56 12.27 9.20 -2.44
N LYS A 57 11.98 7.94 -2.20
CA LYS A 57 11.44 7.03 -3.22
C LYS A 57 9.92 7.15 -3.20
N VAL A 58 9.36 7.71 -4.26
CA VAL A 58 7.91 7.95 -4.35
C VAL A 58 7.24 6.79 -5.08
N TYR A 59 6.28 6.16 -4.42
CA TYR A 59 5.49 5.06 -4.97
C TYR A 59 4.04 5.48 -5.11
N LEU A 60 3.46 5.26 -6.27
CA LEU A 60 2.05 5.52 -6.55
C LEU A 60 1.28 4.22 -6.69
N LEU A 61 0.32 3.96 -5.80
CA LEU A 61 -0.67 2.90 -5.96
C LEU A 61 -1.99 3.52 -6.43
N ASN A 62 -2.32 3.34 -7.71
CA ASN A 62 -3.53 3.90 -8.32
C ASN A 62 -4.50 2.78 -8.71
N ALA A 63 -5.45 2.50 -7.83
CA ALA A 63 -6.47 1.48 -8.07
C ALA A 63 -7.49 1.87 -9.14
N SER A 64 -7.75 3.18 -9.32
CA SER A 64 -8.71 3.68 -10.30
C SER A 64 -8.16 3.61 -11.74
N ASN A 65 -6.85 3.74 -11.91
CA ASN A 65 -6.19 3.61 -13.20
C ASN A 65 -4.86 2.85 -13.07
N PRO A 66 -4.89 1.51 -13.12
CA PRO A 66 -3.72 0.67 -12.90
C PRO A 66 -2.56 0.91 -13.88
N LYS A 67 -2.83 1.48 -15.05
CA LYS A 67 -1.77 1.83 -16.04
C LYS A 67 -0.77 2.85 -15.50
N TYR A 68 -1.20 3.71 -14.59
CA TYR A 68 -0.36 4.74 -13.94
C TYR A 68 0.05 4.34 -12.53
N SER A 69 -0.23 3.10 -12.13
CA SER A 69 0.19 2.56 -10.85
C SER A 69 1.58 1.96 -10.95
N MET A 70 2.31 1.98 -9.85
CA MET A 70 3.53 1.17 -9.75
C MET A 70 3.16 -0.32 -9.86
N GLY A 71 4.04 -1.10 -10.49
CA GLY A 71 3.95 -2.56 -10.47
C GLY A 71 4.34 -3.08 -9.08
N PHE A 72 3.53 -3.96 -8.52
CA PHE A 72 3.84 -4.65 -7.28
C PHE A 72 3.69 -6.17 -7.45
N ASN A 73 4.81 -6.88 -7.28
CA ASN A 73 4.80 -8.34 -7.31
C ASN A 73 4.63 -8.87 -5.90
N LEU A 74 3.42 -9.31 -5.58
CA LEU A 74 3.07 -9.86 -4.26
C LEU A 74 3.93 -11.06 -3.87
N LEU A 75 4.31 -11.90 -4.85
CA LEU A 75 5.14 -13.08 -4.61
C LEU A 75 6.62 -12.75 -4.42
N SER A 76 7.05 -11.51 -4.64
CA SER A 76 8.46 -11.13 -4.52
C SER A 76 9.03 -11.38 -3.13
N VAL A 77 8.20 -11.25 -2.10
CA VAL A 77 8.59 -11.50 -0.70
C VAL A 77 8.81 -13.00 -0.47
N ALA A 78 7.89 -13.84 -0.94
CA ALA A 78 8.04 -15.30 -0.87
C ALA A 78 9.28 -15.79 -1.63
N VAL A 79 9.51 -15.26 -2.85
CA VAL A 79 10.71 -15.57 -3.64
C VAL A 79 11.99 -15.17 -2.92
N LYS A 80 11.99 -14.05 -2.19
CA LYS A 80 13.13 -13.61 -1.39
C LYS A 80 13.47 -14.64 -0.30
N PHE A 81 12.49 -15.07 0.48
CA PHE A 81 12.69 -16.09 1.51
C PHE A 81 13.12 -17.43 0.93
N TYR A 82 12.51 -17.85 -0.19
CA TYR A 82 12.90 -19.07 -0.89
C TYR A 82 14.39 -19.05 -1.33
N LYS A 83 14.86 -17.92 -1.87
CA LYS A 83 16.28 -17.75 -2.23
C LYS A 83 17.21 -17.78 -1.02
N GLN A 84 16.74 -17.39 0.14
CA GLN A 84 17.48 -17.46 1.42
C GLN A 84 17.41 -18.86 2.05
N LYS A 85 16.74 -19.83 1.41
CA LYS A 85 16.48 -21.20 1.90
C LYS A 85 15.61 -21.23 3.15
N ASP A 86 14.88 -20.19 3.43
CA ASP A 86 13.87 -20.11 4.48
C ASP A 86 12.51 -20.49 3.89
N TYR A 87 12.31 -21.79 3.74
CA TYR A 87 11.14 -22.34 3.08
C TYR A 87 9.86 -22.16 3.90
N ASP A 88 10.00 -22.22 5.22
CA ASP A 88 8.86 -22.07 6.14
C ASP A 88 8.26 -20.67 6.04
N MET A 89 9.09 -19.64 6.02
CA MET A 89 8.63 -18.26 5.83
C MET A 89 8.09 -18.02 4.41
N ALA A 90 8.69 -18.62 3.40
CA ALA A 90 8.19 -18.53 2.04
C ALA A 90 6.77 -19.13 1.93
N GLU A 91 6.54 -20.29 2.51
CA GLU A 91 5.24 -20.95 2.55
C GLU A 91 4.20 -20.11 3.32
N GLN A 92 4.54 -19.58 4.49
CA GLN A 92 3.64 -18.71 5.27
C GLN A 92 3.20 -17.48 4.47
N VAL A 93 4.10 -16.85 3.73
CA VAL A 93 3.76 -15.70 2.89
C VAL A 93 2.81 -16.10 1.76
N VAL A 94 3.05 -17.22 1.09
CA VAL A 94 2.18 -17.72 0.02
C VAL A 94 0.80 -18.05 0.58
N ASN A 95 0.72 -18.79 1.70
CA ASN A 95 -0.53 -19.13 2.34
C ASN A 95 -1.33 -17.89 2.77
N SER A 96 -0.68 -16.89 3.35
CA SER A 96 -1.33 -15.63 3.73
C SER A 96 -1.89 -14.88 2.52
N LEU A 97 -1.18 -14.87 1.40
CA LEU A 97 -1.66 -14.28 0.15
C LEU A 97 -2.85 -15.05 -0.41
N THR A 98 -2.75 -16.37 -0.43
CA THR A 98 -3.81 -17.25 -0.92
C THR A 98 -5.11 -17.05 -0.14
N HIS A 99 -5.04 -17.05 1.20
CA HIS A 99 -6.21 -16.76 2.05
C HIS A 99 -6.78 -15.36 1.79
N SER A 100 -5.94 -14.36 1.57
CA SER A 100 -6.40 -12.99 1.29
C SER A 100 -7.13 -12.87 -0.06
N PHE A 101 -6.76 -13.69 -1.05
CA PHE A 101 -7.40 -13.66 -2.37
C PHE A 101 -8.67 -14.49 -2.45
N PHE A 102 -8.69 -15.62 -1.78
CA PHE A 102 -9.78 -16.58 -1.95
C PHE A 102 -10.83 -16.53 -0.83
N ASP A 103 -10.61 -15.71 0.21
CA ASP A 103 -11.56 -15.55 1.34
C ASP A 103 -12.16 -16.88 1.83
N VAL A 104 -11.28 -17.84 2.10
CA VAL A 104 -11.66 -19.22 2.47
C VAL A 104 -12.60 -19.21 3.67
N ASP A 105 -12.35 -18.30 4.64
CA ASP A 105 -13.14 -18.20 5.89
C ASP A 105 -14.53 -17.58 5.66
N GLY A 106 -14.71 -16.79 4.60
CA GLY A 106 -15.99 -16.17 4.23
C GLY A 106 -16.90 -17.06 3.39
N ALA A 107 -16.36 -18.13 2.82
CA ALA A 107 -17.13 -19.03 1.96
C ALA A 107 -18.15 -19.87 2.76
N LYS A 108 -19.35 -20.09 2.20
CA LYS A 108 -20.43 -20.88 2.81
C LYS A 108 -20.93 -21.96 1.86
N GLY A 109 -21.34 -23.10 2.43
CA GLY A 109 -21.90 -24.22 1.67
C GLY A 109 -20.90 -24.82 0.69
N ASP A 110 -21.34 -25.19 -0.51
CA ASP A 110 -20.52 -25.83 -1.54
C ASP A 110 -19.36 -24.94 -2.04
N MET A 111 -19.46 -23.62 -1.87
CA MET A 111 -18.38 -22.71 -2.23
C MET A 111 -17.13 -22.94 -1.38
N VAL A 112 -17.24 -23.41 -0.15
CA VAL A 112 -16.09 -23.73 0.70
C VAL A 112 -15.16 -24.72 -0.01
N TYR A 113 -15.70 -25.75 -0.62
CA TYR A 113 -14.92 -26.75 -1.34
C TYR A 113 -14.15 -26.15 -2.52
N PHE A 114 -14.84 -25.36 -3.37
CA PHE A 114 -14.21 -24.76 -4.55
C PHE A 114 -13.14 -23.72 -4.18
N VAL A 115 -13.40 -22.89 -3.18
CA VAL A 115 -12.47 -21.88 -2.72
C VAL A 115 -11.25 -22.53 -2.07
N SER A 116 -11.45 -23.56 -1.23
CA SER A 116 -10.36 -24.30 -0.61
C SER A 116 -9.52 -25.07 -1.63
N ALA A 117 -10.15 -25.67 -2.65
CA ALA A 117 -9.45 -26.35 -3.72
C ALA A 117 -8.64 -25.37 -4.58
N ALA A 118 -9.19 -24.21 -4.90
CA ALA A 118 -8.46 -23.15 -5.61
C ALA A 118 -7.27 -22.64 -4.80
N ALA A 119 -7.44 -22.44 -3.50
CA ALA A 119 -6.37 -22.03 -2.59
C ALA A 119 -5.24 -23.06 -2.48
N ALA A 120 -5.56 -24.35 -2.54
CA ALA A 120 -4.58 -25.44 -2.48
C ALA A 120 -3.79 -25.65 -3.78
N LEU A 121 -4.26 -25.09 -4.91
CA LEU A 121 -3.61 -25.21 -6.23
C LEU A 121 -2.67 -24.04 -6.54
N CYS A 122 -2.66 -22.99 -5.72
CA CYS A 122 -1.78 -21.82 -5.85
C CYS A 122 -0.52 -21.95 -5.00
#